data_1f0f2e741ab762ffba276462b19facc5
#
_entry.id   1f0f2e741ab762ffba276462b19facc5
#
_cell.length_a   1.000
_cell.length_b   1.000
_cell.length_c   1.000
_cell.angle_alpha   90.00
_cell.angle_beta   90.00
_cell.angle_gamma   90.00
#
_symmetry.space_group_name_H-M   'P 1'
#
loop_
_entity.id
_entity.type
_entity.pdbx_description
1 polymer ?
#
loop_
_entity_poly.entity_id
_entity_poly.type
_entity_poly.pdbx_seq_one_letter_code
_entity_poly.pdbx_strand_id
1 'polypeptide(L)'
;MAKTLQEFLKIAIERDATDLHITTNVPPMLRINGVLVPVDHPPLTASDTKNLIYSILNDAQKKKFEENLELDFSFGIKGLARFRANIFMQRGAVAGAFRRIPWEIYSFEYLGIPPRVAELCNKPRGLILVTGPTGSGKSTTLAAMIDKINSERACHIVTIEDPIEYLHQHKKAIVNQRELHSDTLSYANALRSVLREDPDVVLIGEMRDLETVEAALNIAETGHLTFATLHTNSAAQTITRIIDIFPPHQQPQVRTQLSLVLEGVLTQALLPRADGKGVVLAMEILIPTPAVRNLIREDKIHQIYSVMETGGEKYGMQTFNQSLANLYFKKLITLETAMAYSHYPEELADIISRRVGIPVKATDAYKRRXHLEK
;
A
#
# COMPACT_ATOMS: atom_id res chain seq x y z
N MET A 1 39.98 1.20 12.50
CA MET A 1 38.84 1.47 13.39
C MET A 1 37.67 0.56 12.99
N ALA A 2 36.87 0.08 13.95
CA ALA A 2 35.69 -0.72 13.66
C ALA A 2 34.62 0.16 12.98
N LYS A 3 34.00 -0.34 11.93
CA LYS A 3 32.96 0.40 11.22
C LYS A 3 31.70 0.53 12.07
N THR A 4 31.03 1.68 11.97
CA THR A 4 29.77 1.96 12.67
C THR A 4 28.59 1.40 11.86
N LEU A 5 27.42 1.28 12.50
CA LEU A 5 26.20 0.91 11.79
C LEU A 5 25.89 1.91 10.67
N GLN A 6 26.11 3.21 10.91
CA GLN A 6 25.90 4.23 9.89
C GLN A 6 26.76 4.01 8.65
N GLU A 7 28.03 3.58 8.86
CA GLU A 7 28.91 3.27 7.73
C GLU A 7 28.41 2.07 6.93
N PHE A 8 27.91 1.03 7.61
CA PHE A 8 27.32 -0.11 6.89
C PHE A 8 26.04 0.27 6.13
N LEU A 9 25.21 1.13 6.71
CA LEU A 9 24.01 1.63 6.03
C LEU A 9 24.38 2.50 4.82
N LYS A 10 25.46 3.28 4.91
CA LYS A 10 25.97 4.04 3.77
C LYS A 10 26.40 3.09 2.63
N ILE A 11 27.14 2.03 2.97
CA ILE A 11 27.55 1.02 2.00
C ILE A 11 26.30 0.39 1.35
N ALA A 12 25.27 0.10 2.15
CA ALA A 12 24.02 -0.47 1.62
C ALA A 12 23.40 0.46 0.56
N ILE A 13 23.36 1.76 0.83
CA ILE A 13 22.80 2.75 -0.12
C ILE A 13 23.69 2.82 -1.38
N GLU A 14 25.00 2.91 -1.22
CA GLU A 14 25.95 3.00 -2.35
C GLU A 14 25.85 1.78 -3.28
N ARG A 15 25.51 0.60 -2.73
CA ARG A 15 25.36 -0.62 -3.49
C ARG A 15 23.92 -0.91 -3.89
N ASP A 16 23.02 0.06 -3.69
CA ASP A 16 21.58 -0.04 -4.01
C ASP A 16 20.91 -1.26 -3.38
N ALA A 17 21.29 -1.56 -2.13
CA ALA A 17 20.66 -2.63 -1.36
C ALA A 17 19.32 -2.18 -0.81
N THR A 18 18.37 -3.10 -0.75
CA THR A 18 17.07 -2.85 -0.12
C THR A 18 17.14 -3.01 1.39
N ASP A 19 17.97 -3.93 1.87
CA ASP A 19 18.07 -4.25 3.30
C ASP A 19 19.53 -4.49 3.69
N LEU A 20 19.84 -4.17 4.96
CA LEU A 20 21.08 -4.55 5.66
C LEU A 20 20.69 -5.51 6.78
N HIS A 21 21.39 -6.62 6.88
CA HIS A 21 21.23 -7.60 7.97
C HIS A 21 22.48 -7.63 8.83
N ILE A 22 22.29 -7.49 10.14
CA ILE A 22 23.35 -7.58 11.14
C ILE A 22 23.02 -8.79 12.04
N THR A 23 23.88 -9.80 11.99
CA THR A 23 23.74 -10.99 12.84
C THR A 23 25.12 -11.59 13.12
N THR A 24 25.19 -12.51 14.07
CA THR A 24 26.46 -13.10 14.52
C THR A 24 26.98 -14.13 13.53
N ASN A 25 28.31 -14.27 13.51
CA ASN A 25 29.07 -15.33 12.82
C ASN A 25 29.06 -15.20 11.29
N VAL A 26 28.59 -14.08 10.77
CA VAL A 26 28.69 -13.71 9.36
C VAL A 26 29.04 -12.22 9.28
N PRO A 27 29.61 -11.75 8.15
CA PRO A 27 29.76 -10.30 7.94
C PRO A 27 28.39 -9.62 7.84
N PRO A 28 28.32 -8.28 7.95
CA PRO A 28 27.08 -7.61 7.56
C PRO A 28 26.65 -8.04 6.15
N MET A 29 25.36 -8.33 5.97
CA MET A 29 24.82 -8.85 4.71
C MET A 29 23.87 -7.84 4.09
N LEU A 30 23.99 -7.64 2.79
CA LEU A 30 23.13 -6.74 2.02
C LEU A 30 22.17 -7.56 1.16
N ARG A 31 20.91 -7.14 1.07
CA ARG A 31 19.99 -7.71 0.08
C ARG A 31 20.01 -6.82 -1.16
N ILE A 32 20.52 -7.38 -2.24
CA ILE A 32 20.64 -6.68 -3.54
C ILE A 32 19.92 -7.54 -4.57
N ASN A 33 18.91 -6.98 -5.21
CA ASN A 33 18.08 -7.71 -6.20
C ASN A 33 17.54 -9.03 -5.65
N GLY A 34 17.15 -9.04 -4.37
CA GLY A 34 16.60 -10.21 -3.70
C GLY A 34 17.61 -11.21 -3.17
N VAL A 35 18.91 -11.03 -3.46
CA VAL A 35 19.98 -11.96 -3.08
C VAL A 35 20.80 -11.36 -1.92
N LEU A 36 21.17 -12.18 -0.95
CA LEU A 36 22.03 -11.74 0.17
C LEU A 36 23.50 -11.82 -0.26
N VAL A 37 24.21 -10.69 -0.08
CA VAL A 37 25.62 -10.52 -0.49
C VAL A 37 26.39 -9.98 0.71
N PRO A 38 27.54 -10.56 1.08
CA PRO A 38 28.30 -10.06 2.22
C PRO A 38 29.01 -8.74 1.91
N VAL A 39 29.14 -7.90 2.94
CA VAL A 39 30.06 -6.77 2.92
C VAL A 39 31.46 -7.31 3.20
N ASP A 40 32.47 -6.68 2.62
CA ASP A 40 33.89 -7.04 2.89
C ASP A 40 34.25 -6.64 4.32
N HIS A 41 34.03 -7.57 5.25
CA HIS A 41 34.23 -7.38 6.68
C HIS A 41 34.30 -8.76 7.36
N PRO A 42 35.09 -8.92 8.43
CA PRO A 42 35.07 -10.17 9.18
C PRO A 42 33.70 -10.49 9.76
N PRO A 43 33.42 -11.78 10.04
CA PRO A 43 32.20 -12.15 10.73
C PRO A 43 32.04 -11.40 12.06
N LEU A 44 30.81 -10.97 12.34
CA LEU A 44 30.49 -10.22 13.54
C LEU A 44 30.37 -11.14 14.75
N THR A 45 30.89 -10.69 15.89
CA THR A 45 30.68 -11.37 17.17
C THR A 45 29.40 -10.88 17.83
N ALA A 46 28.94 -11.55 18.87
CA ALA A 46 27.77 -11.12 19.65
C ALA A 46 27.98 -9.71 20.26
N SER A 47 29.21 -9.40 20.67
CA SER A 47 29.55 -8.06 21.15
C SER A 47 29.46 -7.02 20.04
N ASP A 48 29.93 -7.37 18.84
CA ASP A 48 29.87 -6.47 17.68
C ASP A 48 28.42 -6.14 17.33
N THR A 49 27.55 -7.14 17.23
CA THR A 49 26.14 -6.92 16.82
C THR A 49 25.42 -6.06 17.87
N LYS A 50 25.64 -6.33 19.16
CA LYS A 50 25.06 -5.53 20.22
C LYS A 50 25.53 -4.08 20.15
N ASN A 51 26.83 -3.86 20.02
CA ASN A 51 27.38 -2.50 19.98
C ASN A 51 26.88 -1.72 18.77
N LEU A 52 26.87 -2.35 17.60
CA LEU A 52 26.36 -1.72 16.37
C LEU A 52 24.91 -1.28 16.54
N ILE A 53 24.04 -2.19 16.98
CA ILE A 53 22.60 -1.93 17.06
C ILE A 53 22.30 -0.96 18.20
N TYR A 54 22.91 -1.13 19.36
CA TYR A 54 22.67 -0.24 20.51
C TYR A 54 23.11 1.19 20.22
N SER A 55 24.06 1.40 19.31
CA SER A 55 24.55 2.76 18.99
C SER A 55 23.47 3.67 18.39
N ILE A 56 22.39 3.10 17.84
CA ILE A 56 21.30 3.89 17.25
C ILE A 56 20.07 3.95 18.15
N LEU A 57 20.07 3.30 19.31
CA LEU A 57 18.92 3.26 20.23
C LEU A 57 19.07 4.33 21.32
N ASN A 58 17.96 5.01 21.61
CA ASN A 58 17.91 5.83 22.81
C ASN A 58 17.60 4.95 24.05
N ASP A 59 17.67 5.52 25.24
CA ASP A 59 17.53 4.75 26.47
C ASP A 59 16.15 4.09 26.60
N ALA A 60 15.09 4.76 26.17
CA ALA A 60 13.74 4.19 26.20
C ALA A 60 13.63 2.99 25.26
N GLN A 61 14.23 3.09 24.06
CA GLN A 61 14.25 2.00 23.10
C GLN A 61 15.06 0.81 23.61
N LYS A 62 16.21 1.06 24.24
CA LYS A 62 17.03 0.00 24.85
C LYS A 62 16.23 -0.75 25.91
N LYS A 63 15.58 -0.02 26.81
CA LYS A 63 14.75 -0.61 27.86
C LYS A 63 13.63 -1.47 27.25
N LYS A 64 12.89 -0.93 26.28
CA LYS A 64 11.79 -1.63 25.62
C LYS A 64 12.29 -2.90 24.93
N PHE A 65 13.45 -2.83 24.25
CA PHE A 65 14.04 -3.98 23.60
C PHE A 65 14.45 -5.05 24.62
N GLU A 66 15.07 -4.64 25.71
CA GLU A 66 15.52 -5.60 26.75
C GLU A 66 14.35 -6.28 27.44
N GLU A 67 13.21 -5.60 27.57
CA GLU A 67 11.99 -6.17 28.15
C GLU A 67 11.26 -7.12 27.18
N ASN A 68 11.20 -6.78 25.91
CA ASN A 68 10.37 -7.50 24.93
C ASN A 68 11.16 -8.45 24.03
N LEU A 69 12.50 -8.31 23.99
CA LEU A 69 13.42 -9.09 23.16
C LEU A 69 13.25 -8.89 21.65
N GLU A 70 12.40 -7.93 21.28
CA GLU A 70 12.23 -7.47 19.89
C GLU A 70 11.73 -6.03 19.87
N LEU A 71 12.07 -5.28 18.83
CA LEU A 71 11.66 -3.89 18.71
C LEU A 71 11.60 -3.48 17.23
N ASP A 72 10.47 -2.92 16.82
CA ASP A 72 10.31 -2.24 15.53
C ASP A 72 10.39 -0.73 15.75
N PHE A 73 11.13 -0.04 14.88
CA PHE A 73 11.22 1.41 14.91
C PHE A 73 11.75 1.94 13.59
N SER A 74 11.65 3.25 13.38
CA SER A 74 12.32 3.87 12.25
C SER A 74 13.26 4.97 12.75
N PHE A 75 14.26 5.30 11.93
CA PHE A 75 15.21 6.35 12.25
C PHE A 75 15.78 6.95 10.97
N GLY A 76 16.21 8.20 11.06
CA GLY A 76 16.84 8.89 9.96
C GLY A 76 18.31 9.15 10.23
N ILE A 77 19.13 9.07 9.19
CA ILE A 77 20.52 9.50 9.22
C ILE A 77 20.60 10.74 8.34
N LYS A 78 20.93 11.88 8.97
CA LYS A 78 20.97 13.18 8.28
C LYS A 78 21.91 13.11 7.08
N GLY A 79 21.40 13.55 5.92
CA GLY A 79 22.16 13.57 4.68
C GLY A 79 22.32 12.20 4.01
N LEU A 80 21.70 11.16 4.53
CA LEU A 80 21.82 9.80 3.99
C LEU A 80 20.46 9.22 3.59
N ALA A 81 19.63 8.84 4.57
CA ALA A 81 18.33 8.20 4.31
C ALA A 81 17.57 7.98 5.60
N ARG A 82 16.32 7.53 5.46
CA ARG A 82 15.53 7.02 6.57
C ARG A 82 15.42 5.50 6.44
N PHE A 83 15.38 4.80 7.58
CA PHE A 83 15.38 3.35 7.65
C PHE A 83 14.30 2.85 8.60
N ARG A 84 13.67 1.75 8.24
CA ARG A 84 12.85 0.96 9.14
C ARG A 84 13.73 -0.16 9.69
N ALA A 85 13.70 -0.35 10.99
CA ALA A 85 14.50 -1.36 11.68
C ALA A 85 13.62 -2.33 12.45
N ASN A 86 13.94 -3.60 12.35
CA ASN A 86 13.46 -4.60 13.29
C ASN A 86 14.68 -5.22 13.96
N ILE A 87 14.78 -5.10 15.29
CA ILE A 87 15.84 -5.74 16.06
C ILE A 87 15.24 -6.82 16.94
N PHE A 88 15.99 -7.88 17.13
CA PHE A 88 15.48 -9.07 17.82
C PHE A 88 16.63 -9.88 18.45
N MET A 89 16.26 -10.68 19.45
CA MET A 89 17.21 -11.63 20.05
C MET A 89 17.16 -12.95 19.28
N GLN A 90 18.34 -13.53 19.02
CA GLN A 90 18.45 -14.87 18.46
C GLN A 90 19.65 -15.58 19.06
N ARG A 91 19.46 -16.79 19.59
CA ARG A 91 20.50 -17.62 20.23
C ARG A 91 21.31 -16.81 21.26
N GLY A 92 20.63 -15.97 22.03
CA GLY A 92 21.26 -15.16 23.09
C GLY A 92 22.03 -13.94 22.59
N ALA A 93 21.96 -13.61 21.29
CA ALA A 93 22.66 -12.47 20.73
C ALA A 93 21.66 -11.52 20.01
N VAL A 94 22.06 -10.26 19.91
CA VAL A 94 21.25 -9.24 19.22
C VAL A 94 21.47 -9.35 17.73
N ALA A 95 20.37 -9.26 16.96
CA ALA A 95 20.39 -9.19 15.50
C ALA A 95 19.44 -8.10 15.03
N GLY A 96 19.58 -7.68 13.77
CA GLY A 96 18.70 -6.66 13.22
C GLY A 96 18.63 -6.67 11.71
N ALA A 97 17.48 -6.26 11.20
CA ALA A 97 17.24 -6.03 9.77
C ALA A 97 16.85 -4.58 9.57
N PHE A 98 17.49 -3.92 8.63
CA PHE A 98 17.34 -2.48 8.38
C PHE A 98 16.93 -2.28 6.93
N ARG A 99 15.71 -1.78 6.69
CA ARG A 99 15.17 -1.54 5.35
C ARG A 99 15.19 -0.05 5.03
N ARG A 100 15.73 0.28 3.86
CA ARG A 100 15.74 1.66 3.37
C ARG A 100 14.31 2.09 3.02
N ILE A 101 13.93 3.28 3.48
CA ILE A 101 12.65 3.90 3.12
C ILE A 101 12.92 4.81 1.93
N PRO A 102 12.26 4.55 0.77
CA PRO A 102 12.59 5.29 -0.44
C PRO A 102 12.10 6.74 -0.43
N TRP A 103 12.87 7.62 -1.07
CA TRP A 103 12.47 8.96 -1.44
C TRP A 103 11.83 9.00 -2.82
N GLU A 104 12.18 8.04 -3.67
CA GLU A 104 11.74 8.02 -5.06
C GLU A 104 10.27 7.59 -5.14
N ILE A 105 9.46 8.45 -5.76
CA ILE A 105 8.03 8.21 -5.94
C ILE A 105 7.79 8.07 -7.44
N TYR A 106 7.15 6.97 -7.82
CA TYR A 106 6.92 6.64 -9.23
C TYR A 106 5.72 7.38 -9.79
N SER A 107 5.76 7.70 -11.08
CA SER A 107 4.66 8.34 -11.77
C SER A 107 3.50 7.36 -12.00
N PHE A 108 2.32 7.90 -12.24
CA PHE A 108 1.15 7.07 -12.60
C PHE A 108 1.40 6.25 -13.86
N GLU A 109 2.07 6.82 -14.85
CA GLU A 109 2.39 6.12 -16.10
C GLU A 109 3.31 4.93 -15.84
N TYR A 110 4.36 5.13 -15.05
CA TYR A 110 5.30 4.06 -14.71
C TYR A 110 4.58 2.90 -14.00
N LEU A 111 3.66 3.24 -13.09
CA LEU A 111 2.92 2.26 -12.30
C LEU A 111 1.78 1.59 -13.09
N GLY A 112 1.43 2.12 -14.24
CA GLY A 112 0.30 1.62 -15.02
C GLY A 112 -1.06 2.01 -14.44
N ILE A 113 -1.10 3.09 -13.67
CA ILE A 113 -2.34 3.58 -13.06
C ILE A 113 -3.13 4.38 -14.10
N PRO A 114 -4.42 4.05 -14.34
CA PRO A 114 -5.20 4.76 -15.35
C PRO A 114 -5.33 6.26 -15.06
N PRO A 115 -5.40 7.10 -16.12
CA PRO A 115 -5.50 8.56 -15.94
C PRO A 115 -6.70 9.02 -15.11
N ARG A 116 -7.79 8.27 -15.11
CA ARG A 116 -8.98 8.62 -14.30
C ARG A 116 -8.67 8.67 -12.82
N VAL A 117 -7.73 7.85 -12.35
CA VAL A 117 -7.32 7.86 -10.94
C VAL A 117 -6.70 9.21 -10.57
N ALA A 118 -5.96 9.82 -11.50
CA ALA A 118 -5.36 11.12 -11.28
C ALA A 118 -6.41 12.20 -10.97
N GLU A 119 -7.59 12.10 -11.60
CA GLU A 119 -8.68 13.05 -11.38
C GLU A 119 -9.20 13.04 -9.93
N LEU A 120 -9.10 11.90 -9.26
CA LEU A 120 -9.51 11.78 -7.84
C LEU A 120 -8.66 12.70 -6.96
N CYS A 121 -7.41 12.94 -7.32
CA CYS A 121 -6.50 13.80 -6.57
C CYS A 121 -6.93 15.29 -6.61
N ASN A 122 -7.80 15.65 -7.54
CA ASN A 122 -8.31 17.03 -7.68
C ASN A 122 -9.56 17.29 -6.84
N LYS A 123 -10.12 16.25 -6.23
CA LYS A 123 -11.31 16.40 -5.38
C LYS A 123 -11.00 17.32 -4.20
N PRO A 124 -11.93 18.20 -3.83
CA PRO A 124 -11.71 19.06 -2.64
C PRO A 124 -11.92 18.31 -1.33
N ARG A 125 -12.73 17.26 -1.32
CA ARG A 125 -13.11 16.52 -0.11
C ARG A 125 -13.63 15.14 -0.50
N GLY A 126 -13.82 14.30 0.50
CA GLY A 126 -14.40 12.98 0.33
C GLY A 126 -13.40 11.88 0.67
N LEU A 127 -13.84 10.64 0.53
CA LEU A 127 -13.07 9.46 0.93
C LEU A 127 -12.66 8.66 -0.31
N ILE A 128 -11.37 8.41 -0.43
CA ILE A 128 -10.79 7.57 -1.48
C ILE A 128 -10.11 6.38 -0.78
N LEU A 129 -10.49 5.18 -1.19
CA LEU A 129 -9.98 3.95 -0.59
C LEU A 129 -9.09 3.21 -1.58
N VAL A 130 -7.91 2.81 -1.12
CA VAL A 130 -6.99 1.97 -1.90
C VAL A 130 -6.89 0.64 -1.16
N THR A 131 -7.30 -0.44 -1.82
CA THR A 131 -7.44 -1.74 -1.17
C THR A 131 -6.72 -2.84 -1.92
N GLY A 132 -6.59 -3.99 -1.28
CA GLY A 132 -5.91 -5.15 -1.82
C GLY A 132 -5.12 -5.88 -0.76
N PRO A 133 -4.67 -7.10 -1.03
CA PRO A 133 -3.89 -7.85 -0.05
C PRO A 133 -2.54 -7.19 0.23
N THR A 134 -1.88 -7.67 1.26
CA THR A 134 -0.51 -7.24 1.58
C THR A 134 0.39 -7.48 0.36
N GLY A 135 1.20 -6.47 0.01
CA GLY A 135 2.08 -6.56 -1.14
C GLY A 135 1.43 -6.24 -2.47
N SER A 136 0.22 -5.71 -2.48
CA SER A 136 -0.48 -5.37 -3.74
C SER A 136 -0.13 -3.99 -4.29
N GLY A 137 0.79 -3.26 -3.64
CA GLY A 137 1.23 -1.96 -4.13
C GLY A 137 0.42 -0.77 -3.64
N LYS A 138 -0.38 -0.93 -2.59
CA LYS A 138 -1.23 0.15 -2.04
C LYS A 138 -0.41 1.39 -1.65
N SER A 139 0.66 1.18 -0.89
CA SER A 139 1.51 2.29 -0.42
C SER A 139 2.16 3.03 -1.59
N THR A 140 2.57 2.31 -2.62
CA THR A 140 3.18 2.90 -3.81
C THR A 140 2.17 3.75 -4.59
N THR A 141 0.94 3.25 -4.75
CA THR A 141 -0.14 4.01 -5.40
C THR A 141 -0.49 5.27 -4.60
N LEU A 142 -0.63 5.12 -3.27
CA LEU A 142 -0.93 6.26 -2.41
C LEU A 142 0.19 7.30 -2.45
N ALA A 143 1.45 6.85 -2.47
CA ALA A 143 2.58 7.77 -2.57
C ALA A 143 2.51 8.59 -3.86
N ALA A 144 2.16 7.94 -4.98
CA ALA A 144 1.99 8.64 -6.27
C ALA A 144 0.84 9.65 -6.21
N MET A 145 -0.28 9.29 -5.58
CA MET A 145 -1.43 10.20 -5.44
C MET A 145 -1.09 11.40 -4.55
N ILE A 146 -0.44 11.16 -3.41
CA ILE A 146 -0.01 12.22 -2.50
C ILE A 146 1.02 13.12 -3.19
N ASP A 147 1.96 12.54 -3.95
CA ASP A 147 2.97 13.33 -4.65
C ASP A 147 2.35 14.23 -5.72
N LYS A 148 1.32 13.74 -6.41
CA LYS A 148 0.59 14.56 -7.38
C LYS A 148 -0.05 15.77 -6.68
N ILE A 149 -0.74 15.53 -5.57
CA ILE A 149 -1.36 16.62 -4.79
C ILE A 149 -0.29 17.59 -4.30
N ASN A 150 0.82 17.06 -3.76
CA ASN A 150 1.95 17.85 -3.25
C ASN A 150 2.56 18.74 -4.33
N SER A 151 2.62 18.24 -5.58
CA SER A 151 3.22 18.95 -6.70
C SER A 151 2.29 20.02 -7.29
N GLU A 152 0.97 19.85 -7.17
CA GLU A 152 0.01 20.66 -7.90
C GLU A 152 -0.83 21.62 -7.03
N ARG A 153 -0.99 21.31 -5.73
CA ARG A 153 -1.90 22.06 -4.85
C ARG A 153 -1.15 22.68 -3.69
N ALA A 154 -1.41 23.97 -3.45
CA ALA A 154 -0.88 24.69 -2.28
C ALA A 154 -1.80 24.36 -1.09
N CYS A 155 -1.49 23.31 -0.37
CA CYS A 155 -2.35 22.77 0.69
C CYS A 155 -1.52 22.10 1.79
N HIS A 156 -2.19 21.68 2.85
CA HIS A 156 -1.56 20.96 3.96
C HIS A 156 -1.99 19.48 3.92
N ILE A 157 -1.03 18.60 3.75
CA ILE A 157 -1.24 17.15 3.74
C ILE A 157 -0.70 16.59 5.06
N VAL A 158 -1.55 15.85 5.78
CA VAL A 158 -1.14 15.16 7.01
C VAL A 158 -1.33 13.65 6.79
N THR A 159 -0.29 12.87 7.07
CA THR A 159 -0.41 11.40 7.01
C THR A 159 -0.21 10.82 8.40
N ILE A 160 -0.92 9.71 8.66
CA ILE A 160 -0.79 8.91 9.89
C ILE A 160 -0.51 7.48 9.42
N GLU A 161 0.70 6.99 9.68
CA GLU A 161 1.19 5.75 9.08
C GLU A 161 1.84 4.82 10.11
N ASP A 162 1.84 3.53 9.81
CA ASP A 162 2.46 2.51 10.70
C ASP A 162 3.09 1.40 9.84
N PRO A 163 4.34 1.57 9.45
CA PRO A 163 5.19 2.77 9.48
C PRO A 163 5.08 3.62 8.20
N ILE A 164 5.84 4.71 8.15
CA ILE A 164 6.01 5.49 6.91
C ILE A 164 6.71 4.60 5.87
N GLU A 165 6.10 4.49 4.68
CA GLU A 165 6.62 3.65 3.60
C GLU A 165 7.37 4.46 2.53
N TYR A 166 7.00 5.73 2.33
CA TYR A 166 7.61 6.66 1.38
C TYR A 166 7.75 8.02 2.02
N LEU A 167 8.87 8.69 1.80
CA LEU A 167 9.11 10.02 2.32
C LEU A 167 8.73 11.06 1.28
N HIS A 168 7.99 12.07 1.71
CA HIS A 168 7.59 13.20 0.86
C HIS A 168 8.31 14.47 1.28
N GLN A 169 8.91 15.16 0.32
CA GLN A 169 9.44 16.50 0.55
C GLN A 169 8.31 17.51 0.39
N HIS A 170 8.42 18.64 1.07
CA HIS A 170 7.50 19.75 0.79
C HIS A 170 7.75 20.23 -0.65
N LYS A 171 6.66 20.38 -1.41
CA LYS A 171 6.70 20.93 -2.76
C LYS A 171 5.78 22.14 -2.79
N LYS A 172 4.69 22.09 -3.56
CA LYS A 172 3.68 23.14 -3.51
C LYS A 172 2.88 23.07 -2.20
N ALA A 173 2.66 21.85 -1.72
CA ALA A 173 2.02 21.59 -0.43
C ALA A 173 3.06 21.49 0.68
N ILE A 174 2.59 21.57 1.93
CA ILE A 174 3.40 21.09 3.06
C ILE A 174 2.89 19.69 3.43
N VAL A 175 3.82 18.78 3.69
CA VAL A 175 3.50 17.39 4.01
C VAL A 175 4.06 17.06 5.38
N ASN A 176 3.18 16.75 6.32
CA ASN A 176 3.56 16.31 7.66
C ASN A 176 3.18 14.84 7.81
N GLN A 177 4.20 13.99 7.91
CA GLN A 177 4.01 12.54 8.03
C GLN A 177 4.25 12.14 9.47
N ARG A 178 3.22 11.53 10.08
CA ARG A 178 3.26 11.12 11.48
C ARG A 178 3.28 9.60 11.55
N GLU A 179 4.32 9.06 12.17
CA GLU A 179 4.50 7.62 12.31
C GLU A 179 4.03 7.15 13.68
N LEU A 180 3.26 6.07 13.69
CA LEU A 180 2.78 5.47 14.94
C LEU A 180 3.96 5.06 15.80
N HIS A 181 3.88 5.32 17.11
CA HIS A 181 4.87 5.08 18.15
C HIS A 181 6.08 6.01 18.11
N SER A 182 6.36 6.68 17.00
CA SER A 182 7.46 7.67 16.92
C SER A 182 6.95 9.10 17.07
N ASP A 183 5.85 9.42 16.38
CA ASP A 183 5.30 10.77 16.29
C ASP A 183 3.93 10.89 16.93
N THR A 184 3.28 9.77 17.19
CA THR A 184 1.99 9.70 17.89
C THR A 184 1.92 8.37 18.64
N LEU A 185 1.18 8.35 19.74
CA LEU A 185 1.10 7.16 20.59
C LEU A 185 0.08 6.13 20.09
N SER A 186 -0.93 6.59 19.35
CA SER A 186 -1.95 5.69 18.80
C SER A 186 -2.63 6.34 17.59
N TYR A 187 -3.21 5.50 16.72
CA TYR A 187 -4.06 6.01 15.64
C TYR A 187 -5.20 6.86 16.18
N ALA A 188 -5.85 6.41 17.25
CA ALA A 188 -6.96 7.13 17.86
C ALA A 188 -6.56 8.54 18.26
N ASN A 189 -5.41 8.68 18.94
CA ASN A 189 -4.92 10.00 19.36
C ASN A 189 -4.63 10.90 18.16
N ALA A 190 -3.97 10.36 17.15
CA ALA A 190 -3.64 11.12 15.94
C ALA A 190 -4.90 11.58 15.21
N LEU A 191 -5.89 10.69 15.07
CA LEU A 191 -7.13 11.00 14.35
C LEU A 191 -7.98 12.04 15.10
N ARG A 192 -8.00 11.99 16.45
CA ARG A 192 -8.68 13.02 17.24
C ARG A 192 -8.00 14.38 17.11
N SER A 193 -6.68 14.38 16.91
CA SER A 193 -5.90 15.60 16.80
C SER A 193 -5.95 16.23 15.41
N VAL A 194 -6.01 15.42 14.35
CA VAL A 194 -5.75 15.84 12.97
C VAL A 194 -6.65 17.01 12.54
N LEU A 195 -7.91 17.06 12.95
CA LEU A 195 -8.83 18.13 12.57
C LEU A 195 -8.40 19.50 13.11
N ARG A 196 -7.55 19.52 14.15
CA ARG A 196 -7.01 20.78 14.71
C ARG A 196 -5.63 21.13 14.14
N GLU A 197 -5.14 20.32 13.20
CA GLU A 197 -3.84 20.56 12.55
C GLU A 197 -3.97 21.34 11.24
N ASP A 198 -5.18 21.82 10.94
CA ASP A 198 -5.50 22.55 9.70
C ASP A 198 -5.16 21.76 8.44
N PRO A 199 -5.63 20.52 8.32
CA PRO A 199 -5.34 19.73 7.14
C PRO A 199 -6.31 20.04 6.01
N ASP A 200 -5.85 19.91 4.78
CA ASP A 200 -6.70 19.87 3.58
C ASP A 200 -6.86 18.42 3.10
N VAL A 201 -5.78 17.64 3.23
CA VAL A 201 -5.71 16.24 2.80
C VAL A 201 -5.19 15.40 3.95
N VAL A 202 -5.86 14.30 4.23
CA VAL A 202 -5.46 13.37 5.30
C VAL A 202 -5.27 11.98 4.70
N LEU A 203 -4.16 11.34 5.01
CA LEU A 203 -3.94 9.93 4.66
C LEU A 203 -3.90 9.11 5.94
N ILE A 204 -4.75 8.10 6.00
CA ILE A 204 -4.80 7.13 7.10
C ILE A 204 -4.22 5.82 6.58
N GLY A 205 -3.09 5.40 7.13
CA GLY A 205 -2.34 4.26 6.62
C GLY A 205 -3.16 2.99 6.51
N GLU A 206 -4.01 2.71 7.52
CA GLU A 206 -4.87 1.52 7.47
C GLU A 206 -6.06 1.68 8.39
N MET A 207 -7.24 1.29 7.89
CA MET A 207 -8.47 1.25 8.69
C MET A 207 -8.68 -0.17 9.22
N ARG A 208 -8.30 -0.40 10.48
CA ARG A 208 -8.37 -1.74 11.08
C ARG A 208 -9.59 -1.96 11.97
N ASP A 209 -10.08 -0.91 12.60
CA ASP A 209 -11.09 -1.03 13.66
C ASP A 209 -12.17 0.03 13.52
N LEU A 210 -13.21 -0.12 14.32
CA LEU A 210 -14.37 0.78 14.32
C LEU A 210 -13.96 2.24 14.51
N GLU A 211 -13.09 2.52 15.48
CA GLU A 211 -12.69 3.90 15.79
C GLU A 211 -12.00 4.56 14.59
N THR A 212 -11.13 3.84 13.92
CA THR A 212 -10.40 4.36 12.74
C THR A 212 -11.35 4.61 11.57
N VAL A 213 -12.27 3.66 11.31
CA VAL A 213 -13.26 3.80 10.22
C VAL A 213 -14.18 4.98 10.49
N GLU A 214 -14.70 5.09 11.71
CA GLU A 214 -15.58 6.19 12.10
C GLU A 214 -14.89 7.55 11.94
N ALA A 215 -13.63 7.64 12.37
CA ALA A 215 -12.86 8.87 12.22
C ALA A 215 -12.64 9.22 10.75
N ALA A 216 -12.31 8.25 9.90
CA ALA A 216 -12.12 8.48 8.47
C ALA A 216 -13.39 9.05 7.82
N LEU A 217 -14.55 8.46 8.13
CA LEU A 217 -15.83 8.93 7.61
C LEU A 217 -16.10 10.36 8.06
N ASN A 218 -15.84 10.68 9.33
CA ASN A 218 -16.09 12.02 9.89
C ASN A 218 -15.14 13.06 9.28
N ILE A 219 -13.87 12.73 9.09
CA ILE A 219 -12.88 13.63 8.48
C ILE A 219 -13.30 13.93 7.04
N ALA A 220 -13.71 12.91 6.28
CA ALA A 220 -14.17 13.09 4.91
C ALA A 220 -15.45 13.94 4.84
N GLU A 221 -16.39 13.72 5.77
CA GLU A 221 -17.66 14.44 5.80
C GLU A 221 -17.46 15.93 6.17
N THR A 222 -16.45 16.24 6.97
CA THR A 222 -16.18 17.61 7.41
C THR A 222 -15.31 18.41 6.45
N GLY A 223 -15.16 17.95 5.22
CA GLY A 223 -14.62 18.78 4.16
C GLY A 223 -13.17 18.50 3.77
N HIS A 224 -12.62 17.36 4.19
CA HIS A 224 -11.23 17.02 3.92
C HIS A 224 -11.13 15.89 2.88
N LEU A 225 -10.16 15.97 1.98
CA LEU A 225 -9.87 14.87 1.07
C LEU A 225 -9.11 13.81 1.86
N THR A 226 -9.72 12.63 2.01
CA THR A 226 -9.24 11.60 2.93
C THR A 226 -8.91 10.32 2.14
N PHE A 227 -7.70 9.81 2.34
CA PHE A 227 -7.23 8.55 1.77
C PHE A 227 -7.07 7.53 2.88
N ALA A 228 -7.44 6.28 2.61
CA ALA A 228 -7.25 5.20 3.57
C ALA A 228 -7.09 3.86 2.85
N THR A 229 -6.57 2.86 3.56
CA THR A 229 -6.43 1.51 2.99
C THR A 229 -7.20 0.47 3.79
N LEU A 230 -7.55 -0.61 3.08
CA LEU A 230 -8.08 -1.86 3.66
C LEU A 230 -7.45 -3.03 2.89
N HIS A 231 -7.66 -4.23 3.41
CA HIS A 231 -7.13 -5.47 2.80
C HIS A 231 -8.17 -6.25 2.01
N THR A 232 -9.23 -5.61 1.58
CA THR A 232 -10.32 -6.22 0.82
C THR A 232 -9.93 -6.43 -0.65
N ASN A 233 -10.64 -7.33 -1.34
CA ASN A 233 -10.28 -7.78 -2.68
C ASN A 233 -11.23 -7.31 -3.79
N SER A 234 -12.21 -6.47 -3.46
CA SER A 234 -13.10 -5.83 -4.44
C SER A 234 -13.72 -4.58 -3.85
N ALA A 235 -14.22 -3.71 -4.71
CA ALA A 235 -14.91 -2.50 -4.28
C ALA A 235 -16.17 -2.83 -3.47
N ALA A 236 -16.96 -3.80 -3.92
CA ALA A 236 -18.16 -4.22 -3.20
C ALA A 236 -17.83 -4.77 -1.82
N GLN A 237 -16.81 -5.61 -1.72
CA GLN A 237 -16.35 -6.15 -0.45
C GLN A 237 -15.86 -5.04 0.48
N THR A 238 -15.20 -4.02 -0.07
CA THR A 238 -14.72 -2.88 0.71
C THR A 238 -15.87 -2.13 1.36
N ILE A 239 -16.92 -1.85 0.61
CA ILE A 239 -18.10 -1.14 1.12
C ILE A 239 -18.77 -1.99 2.21
N THR A 240 -18.97 -3.27 1.95
CA THR A 240 -19.54 -4.21 2.91
C THR A 240 -18.73 -4.26 4.20
N ARG A 241 -17.40 -4.35 4.09
CA ARG A 241 -16.49 -4.43 5.23
C ARG A 241 -16.61 -3.18 6.12
N ILE A 242 -16.67 -2.00 5.50
CA ILE A 242 -16.80 -0.74 6.25
C ILE A 242 -18.11 -0.72 7.04
N ILE A 243 -19.22 -1.11 6.40
CA ILE A 243 -20.53 -1.08 7.04
C ILE A 243 -20.61 -2.13 8.16
N ASP A 244 -20.11 -3.33 7.91
CA ASP A 244 -20.23 -4.46 8.84
C ASP A 244 -19.40 -4.28 10.12
N ILE A 245 -18.43 -3.38 10.13
CA ILE A 245 -17.66 -3.12 11.35
C ILE A 245 -18.49 -2.40 12.41
N PHE A 246 -19.58 -1.74 12.00
CA PHE A 246 -20.48 -1.01 12.92
C PHE A 246 -21.56 -1.93 13.46
N PRO A 247 -22.06 -1.65 14.69
CA PRO A 247 -23.21 -2.38 15.21
C PRO A 247 -24.43 -2.26 14.29
N PRO A 248 -25.31 -3.28 14.21
CA PRO A 248 -26.43 -3.26 13.28
C PRO A 248 -27.31 -2.02 13.34
N HIS A 249 -27.55 -1.46 14.55
CA HIS A 249 -28.42 -0.29 14.70
C HIS A 249 -27.79 0.98 14.11
N GLN A 250 -26.48 1.02 13.90
CA GLN A 250 -25.77 2.15 13.28
C GLN A 250 -25.60 2.00 11.78
N GLN A 251 -25.75 0.82 11.23
CA GLN A 251 -25.43 0.55 9.83
C GLN A 251 -26.24 1.38 8.82
N PRO A 252 -27.56 1.62 9.01
CA PRO A 252 -28.28 2.49 8.07
C PRO A 252 -27.71 3.90 7.98
N GLN A 253 -27.31 4.49 9.12
CA GLN A 253 -26.70 5.81 9.14
C GLN A 253 -25.32 5.79 8.46
N VAL A 254 -24.55 4.73 8.69
CA VAL A 254 -23.21 4.56 8.07
C VAL A 254 -23.35 4.42 6.56
N ARG A 255 -24.35 3.66 6.07
CA ARG A 255 -24.61 3.55 4.64
C ARG A 255 -24.88 4.92 4.01
N THR A 256 -25.70 5.71 4.66
CA THR A 256 -26.02 7.08 4.18
C THR A 256 -24.75 7.94 4.18
N GLN A 257 -23.99 7.95 5.27
CA GLN A 257 -22.77 8.74 5.38
C GLN A 257 -21.75 8.31 4.31
N LEU A 258 -21.50 7.02 4.18
CA LEU A 258 -20.56 6.48 3.18
C LEU A 258 -21.00 6.83 1.76
N SER A 259 -22.29 6.73 1.46
CA SER A 259 -22.82 7.07 0.13
C SER A 259 -22.57 8.54 -0.24
N LEU A 260 -22.51 9.42 0.76
CA LEU A 260 -22.26 10.84 0.53
C LEU A 260 -20.79 11.18 0.38
N VAL A 261 -19.90 10.51 1.15
CA VAL A 261 -18.49 10.90 1.19
C VAL A 261 -17.59 10.10 0.24
N LEU A 262 -18.02 8.91 -0.19
CA LEU A 262 -17.15 8.04 -1.01
C LEU A 262 -16.92 8.66 -2.40
N GLU A 263 -15.66 8.82 -2.79
CA GLU A 263 -15.28 9.38 -4.10
C GLU A 263 -14.55 8.36 -4.99
N GLY A 264 -14.03 7.30 -4.43
CA GLY A 264 -13.39 6.25 -5.21
C GLY A 264 -12.99 5.07 -4.38
N VAL A 265 -13.00 3.88 -5.00
CA VAL A 265 -12.40 2.67 -4.43
C VAL A 265 -11.50 2.06 -5.50
N LEU A 266 -10.23 1.95 -5.19
CA LEU A 266 -9.20 1.39 -6.07
C LEU A 266 -8.72 0.08 -5.44
N THR A 267 -9.11 -1.04 -6.04
CA THR A 267 -8.69 -2.36 -5.55
C THR A 267 -7.64 -2.93 -6.47
N GLN A 268 -6.51 -3.35 -5.93
CA GLN A 268 -5.36 -3.66 -6.75
C GLN A 268 -4.63 -4.95 -6.37
N ALA A 269 -3.94 -5.49 -7.35
CA ALA A 269 -3.04 -6.62 -7.17
C ALA A 269 -1.84 -6.45 -8.10
N LEU A 270 -0.69 -6.98 -7.69
CA LEU A 270 0.52 -7.04 -8.52
C LEU A 270 0.65 -8.44 -9.08
N LEU A 271 0.73 -8.54 -10.40
CA LEU A 271 0.79 -9.81 -11.12
C LEU A 271 2.17 -10.00 -11.74
N PRO A 272 2.70 -11.23 -11.78
CA PRO A 272 3.96 -11.48 -12.47
C PRO A 272 3.84 -11.17 -13.95
N ARG A 273 4.84 -10.50 -14.51
CA ARG A 273 4.88 -10.16 -15.93
C ARG A 273 5.15 -11.40 -16.78
N ALA A 274 4.60 -11.40 -17.98
CA ALA A 274 4.78 -12.50 -18.94
C ALA A 274 6.25 -12.71 -19.33
N ASP A 275 7.06 -11.62 -19.31
CA ASP A 275 8.48 -11.69 -19.63
C ASP A 275 9.35 -12.15 -18.45
N GLY A 276 8.74 -12.41 -17.30
CA GLY A 276 9.45 -12.82 -16.09
C GLY A 276 10.23 -11.74 -15.39
N LYS A 277 10.08 -10.47 -15.79
CA LYS A 277 10.87 -9.36 -15.26
C LYS A 277 10.01 -8.41 -14.41
N GLY A 278 9.71 -8.84 -13.20
CA GLY A 278 8.97 -8.02 -12.24
C GLY A 278 7.47 -8.22 -12.30
N VAL A 279 6.76 -7.19 -11.92
CA VAL A 279 5.30 -7.25 -11.76
C VAL A 279 4.61 -6.12 -12.52
N VAL A 280 3.30 -6.29 -12.71
CA VAL A 280 2.45 -5.27 -13.33
C VAL A 280 1.18 -5.14 -12.51
N LEU A 281 0.63 -3.94 -12.48
CA LEU A 281 -0.54 -3.60 -11.66
C LEU A 281 -1.84 -3.95 -12.37
N ALA A 282 -2.73 -4.67 -11.70
CA ALA A 282 -4.14 -4.81 -12.07
C ALA A 282 -4.97 -4.02 -11.07
N MET A 283 -5.95 -3.28 -11.54
CA MET A 283 -6.74 -2.39 -10.69
C MET A 283 -8.22 -2.43 -11.06
N GLU A 284 -9.07 -2.64 -10.05
CA GLU A 284 -10.51 -2.42 -10.15
C GLU A 284 -10.79 -0.99 -9.68
N ILE A 285 -11.64 -0.26 -10.40
CA ILE A 285 -11.92 1.15 -10.13
C ILE A 285 -13.43 1.35 -10.00
N LEU A 286 -13.88 1.77 -8.83
CA LEU A 286 -15.25 2.22 -8.59
C LEU A 286 -15.25 3.73 -8.42
N ILE A 287 -16.05 4.42 -9.22
CA ILE A 287 -16.30 5.87 -9.08
C ILE A 287 -17.77 6.01 -8.70
N PRO A 288 -18.10 6.43 -7.47
CA PRO A 288 -19.49 6.53 -7.04
C PRO A 288 -20.26 7.58 -7.85
N THR A 289 -21.14 7.11 -8.71
CA THR A 289 -22.14 7.91 -9.42
C THR A 289 -23.40 8.00 -8.55
N PRO A 290 -24.36 8.85 -8.89
CA PRO A 290 -25.64 8.85 -8.16
C PRO A 290 -26.29 7.46 -8.06
N ALA A 291 -26.19 6.64 -9.11
CA ALA A 291 -26.70 5.27 -9.10
C ALA A 291 -25.98 4.41 -8.05
N VAL A 292 -24.64 4.46 -8.02
CA VAL A 292 -23.85 3.72 -7.04
C VAL A 292 -24.18 4.19 -5.62
N ARG A 293 -24.24 5.50 -5.40
CA ARG A 293 -24.55 6.07 -4.08
C ARG A 293 -25.91 5.58 -3.59
N ASN A 294 -26.91 5.51 -4.48
CA ASN A 294 -28.23 5.00 -4.13
C ASN A 294 -28.16 3.51 -3.74
N LEU A 295 -27.40 2.70 -4.47
CA LEU A 295 -27.24 1.28 -4.14
C LEU A 295 -26.61 1.10 -2.74
N ILE A 296 -25.65 1.95 -2.39
CA ILE A 296 -25.05 1.91 -1.04
C ILE A 296 -26.10 2.24 0.02
N ARG A 297 -26.86 3.33 -0.17
CA ARG A 297 -27.90 3.75 0.78
C ARG A 297 -28.96 2.68 0.99
N GLU A 298 -29.35 2.00 -0.08
CA GLU A 298 -30.44 1.02 -0.05
C GLU A 298 -29.98 -0.40 0.29
N ASP A 299 -28.71 -0.58 0.66
CA ASP A 299 -28.14 -1.89 1.00
C ASP A 299 -28.21 -2.88 -0.17
N LYS A 300 -27.99 -2.36 -1.40
CA LYS A 300 -27.99 -3.14 -2.63
C LYS A 300 -26.57 -3.24 -3.21
N ILE A 301 -25.59 -3.44 -2.35
CA ILE A 301 -24.16 -3.44 -2.72
C ILE A 301 -23.87 -4.51 -3.75
N HIS A 302 -24.59 -5.63 -3.70
CA HIS A 302 -24.42 -6.74 -4.65
C HIS A 302 -24.70 -6.32 -6.12
N GLN A 303 -25.36 -5.18 -6.35
CA GLN A 303 -25.65 -4.67 -7.70
C GLN A 303 -24.56 -3.74 -8.24
N ILE A 304 -23.59 -3.35 -7.40
CA ILE A 304 -22.54 -2.38 -7.79
C ILE A 304 -21.66 -2.94 -8.91
N TYR A 305 -21.35 -4.24 -8.86
CA TYR A 305 -20.49 -4.86 -9.86
C TYR A 305 -21.05 -4.68 -11.28
N SER A 306 -22.36 -4.87 -11.46
CA SER A 306 -23.02 -4.71 -12.76
C SER A 306 -22.93 -3.26 -13.27
N VAL A 307 -23.03 -2.28 -12.36
CA VAL A 307 -22.86 -0.88 -12.73
C VAL A 307 -21.43 -0.61 -13.19
N MET A 308 -20.45 -1.21 -12.53
CA MET A 308 -19.04 -1.04 -12.90
C MET A 308 -18.74 -1.60 -14.28
N GLU A 309 -19.36 -2.73 -14.66
CA GLU A 309 -19.15 -3.35 -15.96
C GLU A 309 -19.45 -2.39 -17.11
N THR A 310 -20.46 -1.55 -16.95
CA THR A 310 -20.92 -0.63 -18.00
C THR A 310 -20.46 0.82 -17.78
N GLY A 311 -19.80 1.11 -16.68
CA GLY A 311 -19.40 2.46 -16.31
C GLY A 311 -18.06 2.94 -16.85
N GLY A 312 -17.45 2.20 -17.78
CA GLY A 312 -16.09 2.49 -18.24
C GLY A 312 -15.95 3.75 -19.06
N GLU A 313 -16.70 3.87 -20.13
CA GLU A 313 -16.56 4.99 -21.07
C GLU A 313 -16.88 6.34 -20.45
N LYS A 314 -17.97 6.40 -19.72
CA LYS A 314 -18.47 7.67 -19.19
C LYS A 314 -17.79 8.08 -17.87
N TYR A 315 -17.57 7.12 -16.97
CA TYR A 315 -17.15 7.43 -15.61
C TYR A 315 -15.74 6.97 -15.27
N GLY A 316 -15.13 6.18 -16.14
CA GLY A 316 -13.77 5.66 -15.88
C GLY A 316 -13.74 4.47 -14.95
N MET A 317 -14.87 3.82 -14.70
CA MET A 317 -14.91 2.59 -13.90
C MET A 317 -14.34 1.41 -14.67
N GLN A 318 -13.79 0.44 -13.95
CA GLN A 318 -13.42 -0.83 -14.55
C GLN A 318 -13.49 -1.93 -13.51
N THR A 319 -13.92 -3.11 -13.95
CA THR A 319 -13.88 -4.30 -13.11
C THR A 319 -12.46 -4.86 -13.10
N PHE A 320 -12.18 -5.72 -12.14
CA PHE A 320 -10.88 -6.38 -12.08
C PHE A 320 -10.65 -7.23 -13.34
N ASN A 321 -11.69 -7.92 -13.84
CA ASN A 321 -11.60 -8.70 -15.06
C ASN A 321 -11.28 -7.84 -16.29
N GLN A 322 -11.87 -6.65 -16.39
CA GLN A 322 -11.55 -5.73 -17.50
C GLN A 322 -10.08 -5.32 -17.45
N SER A 323 -9.54 -5.06 -16.25
CA SER A 323 -8.12 -4.77 -16.06
C SER A 323 -7.26 -5.95 -16.49
N LEU A 324 -7.61 -7.17 -16.05
CA LEU A 324 -6.87 -8.38 -16.42
C LEU A 324 -6.87 -8.62 -17.93
N ALA A 325 -8.03 -8.45 -18.58
CA ALA A 325 -8.14 -8.60 -20.03
C ALA A 325 -7.26 -7.60 -20.77
N ASN A 326 -7.24 -6.34 -20.32
CA ASN A 326 -6.39 -5.31 -20.93
C ASN A 326 -4.90 -5.65 -20.79
N LEU A 327 -4.48 -6.13 -19.63
CA LEU A 327 -3.08 -6.54 -19.41
C LEU A 327 -2.72 -7.73 -20.31
N TYR A 328 -3.62 -8.69 -20.46
CA TYR A 328 -3.42 -9.83 -21.34
C TYR A 328 -3.29 -9.39 -22.81
N PHE A 329 -4.19 -8.51 -23.29
CA PHE A 329 -4.13 -8.01 -24.66
C PHE A 329 -2.88 -7.18 -24.95
N LYS A 330 -2.35 -6.50 -23.94
CA LYS A 330 -1.07 -5.79 -24.03
C LYS A 330 0.12 -6.73 -23.93
N LYS A 331 -0.11 -8.03 -23.76
CA LYS A 331 0.93 -9.08 -23.61
C LYS A 331 1.79 -8.87 -22.36
N LEU A 332 1.27 -8.18 -21.36
CA LEU A 332 2.00 -7.94 -20.10
C LEU A 332 1.85 -9.10 -19.13
N ILE A 333 0.76 -9.87 -19.23
CA ILE A 333 0.56 -11.09 -18.44
C ILE A 333 0.14 -12.25 -19.36
N THR A 334 0.33 -13.47 -18.90
CA THR A 334 -0.13 -14.67 -19.63
C THR A 334 -1.61 -14.91 -19.36
N LEU A 335 -2.24 -15.73 -20.20
CA LEU A 335 -3.63 -16.17 -19.97
C LEU A 335 -3.75 -16.90 -18.64
N GLU A 336 -2.76 -17.73 -18.30
CA GLU A 336 -2.72 -18.47 -17.04
C GLU A 336 -2.73 -17.54 -15.85
N THR A 337 -1.89 -16.50 -15.88
CA THR A 337 -1.84 -15.49 -14.81
C THR A 337 -3.19 -14.76 -14.71
N ALA A 338 -3.76 -14.34 -15.83
CA ALA A 338 -5.05 -13.63 -15.84
C ALA A 338 -6.14 -14.48 -15.19
N MET A 339 -6.25 -15.76 -15.58
CA MET A 339 -7.26 -16.65 -15.04
C MET A 339 -7.04 -16.97 -13.55
N ALA A 340 -5.78 -17.12 -13.14
CA ALA A 340 -5.45 -17.43 -11.74
C ALA A 340 -5.82 -16.30 -10.78
N TYR A 341 -5.72 -15.05 -11.22
CA TYR A 341 -6.01 -13.88 -10.38
C TYR A 341 -7.47 -13.41 -10.50
N SER A 342 -8.22 -13.93 -11.46
CA SER A 342 -9.62 -13.54 -11.65
C SER A 342 -10.52 -14.12 -10.55
N HIS A 343 -11.44 -13.29 -10.04
CA HIS A 343 -12.49 -13.76 -9.14
C HIS A 343 -13.62 -14.45 -9.91
N TYR A 344 -13.74 -14.16 -11.22
CA TYR A 344 -14.79 -14.72 -12.08
C TYR A 344 -14.16 -15.17 -13.40
N PRO A 345 -13.43 -16.33 -13.37
CA PRO A 345 -12.67 -16.78 -14.56
C PRO A 345 -13.51 -17.02 -15.81
N GLU A 346 -14.76 -17.50 -15.66
CA GLU A 346 -15.64 -17.72 -16.82
C GLU A 346 -16.04 -16.40 -17.49
N GLU A 347 -16.33 -15.37 -16.66
CA GLU A 347 -16.60 -14.04 -17.21
C GLU A 347 -15.38 -13.48 -17.94
N LEU A 348 -14.19 -13.67 -17.38
CA LEU A 348 -12.94 -13.23 -18.01
C LEU A 348 -12.74 -13.94 -19.36
N ALA A 349 -13.01 -15.27 -19.39
CA ALA A 349 -12.93 -16.04 -20.63
C ALA A 349 -13.89 -15.49 -21.70
N ASP A 350 -15.11 -15.11 -21.32
CA ASP A 350 -16.08 -14.50 -22.21
C ASP A 350 -15.59 -13.15 -22.75
N ILE A 351 -15.04 -12.30 -21.88
CA ILE A 351 -14.50 -10.99 -22.28
C ILE A 351 -13.38 -11.18 -23.33
N ILE A 352 -12.48 -12.12 -23.09
CA ILE A 352 -11.37 -12.40 -24.00
C ILE A 352 -11.90 -12.97 -25.32
N SER A 353 -12.83 -13.95 -25.25
CA SER A 353 -13.41 -14.59 -26.42
C SER A 353 -14.07 -13.58 -27.37
N ARG A 354 -14.85 -12.67 -26.82
CA ARG A 354 -15.56 -11.64 -27.63
C ARG A 354 -14.57 -10.75 -28.38
N ARG A 355 -13.45 -10.42 -27.76
CA ARG A 355 -12.47 -9.53 -28.38
C ARG A 355 -11.57 -10.24 -29.40
N VAL A 356 -11.26 -11.52 -29.15
CA VAL A 356 -10.40 -12.31 -30.04
C VAL A 356 -11.21 -12.94 -31.19
N GLY A 357 -12.52 -13.15 -31.00
CA GLY A 357 -13.37 -13.81 -31.96
C GLY A 357 -13.22 -15.34 -31.99
N ILE A 358 -12.55 -15.91 -30.99
CA ILE A 358 -12.32 -17.36 -30.86
C ILE A 358 -12.70 -17.74 -29.43
N PRO A 359 -13.46 -18.83 -29.25
CA PRO A 359 -13.83 -19.26 -27.90
C PRO A 359 -12.60 -19.59 -27.04
N VAL A 360 -12.54 -18.96 -25.87
CA VAL A 360 -11.52 -19.22 -24.83
C VAL A 360 -12.28 -19.72 -23.62
N LYS A 361 -11.76 -20.75 -22.99
CA LYS A 361 -12.37 -21.30 -21.78
C LYS A 361 -11.42 -21.06 -20.59
N ALA A 362 -12.00 -20.87 -19.42
CA ALA A 362 -11.22 -20.70 -18.20
C ALA A 362 -10.27 -21.88 -17.97
N THR A 363 -10.70 -23.09 -18.35
CA THR A 363 -9.90 -24.32 -18.23
C THR A 363 -8.73 -24.39 -19.20
N ASP A 364 -8.71 -23.60 -20.26
CA ASP A 364 -7.63 -23.64 -21.27
C ASP A 364 -6.30 -23.15 -20.67
N ALA A 365 -6.36 -22.28 -19.69
CA ALA A 365 -5.19 -21.79 -18.96
C ALA A 365 -4.47 -22.94 -18.22
N TYR A 366 -5.22 -23.91 -17.71
CA TYR A 366 -4.65 -25.02 -16.94
C TYR A 366 -4.12 -26.16 -17.81
N LYS A 367 -4.63 -26.32 -19.05
CA LYS A 367 -4.19 -27.38 -19.96
C LYS A 367 -2.79 -27.16 -20.50
N ARG A 368 -2.33 -25.93 -20.60
CA ARG A 368 -0.98 -25.60 -21.11
C ARG A 368 0.14 -25.94 -20.13
N ARG A 369 -0.14 -25.96 -18.85
CA ARG A 369 0.82 -26.40 -17.84
C ARG A 369 1.27 -27.85 -18.01
N UNK A 370 0.37 -28.49 -18.41
CA UNK A 370 0.59 -29.75 -18.58
C UNK A 370 1.43 -30.15 -19.66
N HIS A 371 1.43 -29.40 -20.51
CA HIS A 371 2.24 -29.74 -21.68
C HIS A 371 3.70 -29.26 -21.58
N LEU A 372 3.98 -28.38 -20.63
CA LEU A 372 5.33 -27.86 -20.41
C LEU A 372 6.15 -28.65 -19.39
N GLU A 373 5.48 -29.60 -18.70
CA GLU A 373 6.15 -30.48 -17.72
C GLU A 373 6.37 -31.91 -18.28
N LYS A 374 6.17 -32.10 -19.59
CA LYS A 374 6.54 -33.31 -20.34
C LYS A 374 7.68 -32.95 -21.32
#